data_a1dab6e23e3b2d6328a169124061d116
#
_entry.id   a1dab6e23e3b2d6328a169124061d116
#
_cell.length_a   1.000
_cell.length_b   1.000
_cell.length_c   1.000
_cell.angle_alpha   90.00
_cell.angle_beta   90.00
_cell.angle_gamma   90.00
#
_symmetry.space_group_name_H-M   'P 1'
#
loop_
_entity.id
_entity.type
_entity.pdbx_description
1 polymer ?
#
loop_
_entity_poly.entity_id
_entity_poly.type
_entity_poly.pdbx_seq_one_letter_code
_entity_poly.pdbx_strand_id
1 'polypeptide(L)'
;QPNSVARSLQGKRMNLVGLIFPGIINPFFAELVQNIEEELFKKGYKVIMCNAGRDKEKEHEYLRMLQANQVDGIIAGAHNLGIEEYKQLGLPIVSFDRKLSDNVPIVSCDNYQGIKLAMHDLIQAGCKKIYFLGNEHKKGNPTDERLDAYLDEVKKHDLKPHIRSVAFSDSSNIKNMQIHDMLVENHPDGVVCTDDLTAILVLQEAKKLGIKVPKELKVIGFDGTKLIQTYHSELTTIAQPIHDIATLLVDLLLKRIAHPDEELKQMNYTLPVKLIKSETTA
;
A
#
# COMPACT_ATOMS: atom_id res chain seq x y z
N GLN A 1 38.19 8.87 -7.97
CA GLN A 1 36.91 8.24 -8.33
C GLN A 1 36.60 8.62 -9.76
N PRO A 2 36.26 7.71 -10.67
CA PRO A 2 35.86 8.07 -12.01
C PRO A 2 34.60 8.96 -11.95
N ASN A 3 34.66 10.12 -12.61
CA ASN A 3 33.59 11.10 -12.63
C ASN A 3 32.29 10.48 -13.19
N SER A 4 31.18 10.60 -12.49
CA SER A 4 29.86 10.10 -12.91
C SER A 4 29.47 10.63 -14.31
N VAL A 5 29.84 11.87 -14.62
CA VAL A 5 29.66 12.50 -15.93
C VAL A 5 30.42 11.76 -17.04
N ALA A 6 31.63 11.26 -16.75
CA ALA A 6 32.42 10.51 -17.72
C ALA A 6 31.84 9.09 -18.02
N ARG A 7 31.15 8.49 -17.07
CA ARG A 7 30.44 7.21 -17.29
C ARG A 7 29.20 7.39 -18.17
N SER A 8 28.43 8.44 -17.94
CA SER A 8 27.26 8.81 -18.73
C SER A 8 27.62 9.02 -20.21
N LEU A 9 28.72 9.75 -20.49
CA LEU A 9 29.21 9.98 -21.85
C LEU A 9 29.70 8.69 -22.56
N GLN A 10 29.96 7.60 -21.80
CA GLN A 10 30.36 6.30 -22.35
C GLN A 10 29.19 5.30 -22.48
N GLY A 11 27.92 5.75 -22.30
CA GLY A 11 26.76 4.86 -22.34
C GLY A 11 26.73 3.81 -21.21
N LYS A 12 27.49 4.00 -20.11
CA LYS A 12 27.52 3.09 -18.97
C LYS A 12 26.41 3.42 -17.99
N ARG A 13 25.79 2.37 -17.45
CA ARG A 13 24.75 2.48 -16.39
C ARG A 13 25.29 3.22 -15.18
N MET A 14 24.44 4.03 -14.57
CA MET A 14 24.75 4.78 -13.34
C MET A 14 24.65 3.91 -12.09
N ASN A 15 23.97 2.75 -12.19
CA ASN A 15 23.58 1.89 -11.10
C ASN A 15 22.79 2.67 -10.02
N LEU A 16 21.84 3.47 -10.49
CA LEU A 16 21.04 4.35 -9.67
C LEU A 16 19.56 4.18 -10.00
N VAL A 17 18.71 3.97 -9.00
CA VAL A 17 17.26 3.79 -9.13
C VAL A 17 16.53 4.87 -8.35
N GLY A 18 15.50 5.46 -8.95
CA GLY A 18 14.58 6.36 -8.28
C GLY A 18 13.46 5.59 -7.56
N LEU A 19 13.16 5.94 -6.32
CA LEU A 19 12.02 5.44 -5.57
C LEU A 19 11.06 6.59 -5.31
N ILE A 20 9.82 6.54 -5.83
CA ILE A 20 8.81 7.58 -5.64
C ILE A 20 7.64 7.01 -4.85
N PHE A 21 7.51 7.42 -3.58
CA PHE A 21 6.47 6.95 -2.66
C PHE A 21 5.78 8.12 -1.95
N PRO A 22 4.58 7.91 -1.34
CA PRO A 22 3.86 8.99 -0.67
C PRO A 22 4.56 9.46 0.61
N GLY A 23 5.44 8.65 1.19
CA GLY A 23 6.22 8.97 2.37
C GLY A 23 6.67 7.73 3.12
N ILE A 24 7.58 7.90 4.08
CA ILE A 24 8.14 6.82 4.90
C ILE A 24 7.72 6.90 6.37
N ILE A 25 6.75 7.74 6.71
CA ILE A 25 6.18 7.79 8.08
C ILE A 25 5.26 6.59 8.31
N ASN A 26 4.54 6.15 7.27
CA ASN A 26 3.72 4.95 7.37
C ASN A 26 4.62 3.71 7.39
N PRO A 27 4.49 2.83 8.41
CA PRO A 27 5.32 1.64 8.58
C PRO A 27 5.35 0.72 7.37
N PHE A 28 4.25 0.62 6.62
CA PHE A 28 4.19 -0.19 5.42
C PHE A 28 5.16 0.32 4.34
N PHE A 29 5.10 1.61 4.00
CA PHE A 29 6.02 2.16 3.01
C PHE A 29 7.47 2.19 3.51
N ALA A 30 7.68 2.42 4.82
CA ALA A 30 9.01 2.35 5.41
C ALA A 30 9.64 0.96 5.22
N GLU A 31 8.90 -0.10 5.57
CA GLU A 31 9.36 -1.47 5.44
C GLU A 31 9.54 -1.88 3.97
N LEU A 32 8.60 -1.48 3.08
CA LEU A 32 8.71 -1.76 1.66
C LEU A 32 9.95 -1.10 1.03
N VAL A 33 10.16 0.20 1.29
CA VAL A 33 11.31 0.95 0.78
C VAL A 33 12.63 0.36 1.29
N GLN A 34 12.70 -0.01 2.56
CA GLN A 34 13.87 -0.69 3.12
C GLN A 34 14.17 -1.98 2.39
N ASN A 35 13.16 -2.86 2.19
CA ASN A 35 13.38 -4.12 1.48
C ASN A 35 13.78 -3.89 0.00
N ILE A 36 13.21 -2.90 -0.68
CA ILE A 36 13.61 -2.52 -2.05
C ILE A 36 15.07 -2.06 -2.08
N GLU A 37 15.46 -1.20 -1.15
CA GLU A 37 16.83 -0.69 -1.06
C GLU A 37 17.83 -1.83 -0.83
N GLU A 38 17.56 -2.71 0.13
CA GLU A 38 18.41 -3.86 0.43
C GLU A 38 18.59 -4.79 -0.79
N GLU A 39 17.50 -5.08 -1.52
CA GLU A 39 17.55 -5.91 -2.73
C GLU A 39 18.33 -5.22 -3.87
N LEU A 40 18.13 -3.93 -4.09
CA LEU A 40 18.89 -3.15 -5.08
C LEU A 40 20.38 -3.08 -4.71
N PHE A 41 20.69 -2.85 -3.42
CA PHE A 41 22.08 -2.77 -2.95
C PHE A 41 22.83 -4.09 -3.16
N LYS A 42 22.23 -5.24 -2.88
CA LYS A 42 22.79 -6.57 -3.15
C LYS A 42 23.14 -6.75 -4.64
N LYS A 43 22.40 -6.09 -5.53
CA LYS A 43 22.59 -6.14 -6.99
C LYS A 43 23.49 -5.01 -7.52
N GLY A 44 24.10 -4.22 -6.64
CA GLY A 44 25.06 -3.16 -6.96
C GLY A 44 24.44 -1.82 -7.35
N TYR A 45 23.13 -1.64 -7.11
CA TYR A 45 22.42 -0.38 -7.33
C TYR A 45 22.31 0.43 -6.04
N LYS A 46 22.22 1.75 -6.21
CA LYS A 46 21.90 2.72 -5.15
C LYS A 46 20.54 3.35 -5.43
N VAL A 47 19.93 3.97 -4.42
CA VAL A 47 18.61 4.56 -4.54
C VAL A 47 18.62 6.07 -4.28
N ILE A 48 17.72 6.78 -4.95
CA ILE A 48 17.29 8.13 -4.59
C ILE A 48 15.84 8.01 -4.14
N MET A 49 15.59 8.26 -2.84
CA MET A 49 14.25 8.28 -2.29
C MET A 49 13.58 9.63 -2.52
N CYS A 50 12.42 9.62 -3.17
CA CYS A 50 11.58 10.76 -3.46
C CYS A 50 10.26 10.63 -2.69
N ASN A 51 10.07 11.49 -1.70
CA ASN A 51 8.81 11.57 -0.94
C ASN A 51 7.85 12.53 -1.66
N ALA A 52 6.99 11.99 -2.52
CA ALA A 52 6.06 12.78 -3.31
C ALA A 52 4.88 13.33 -2.50
N GLY A 53 4.55 12.72 -1.37
CA GLY A 53 3.39 13.11 -0.58
C GLY A 53 2.10 13.02 -1.38
N ARG A 54 1.31 14.11 -1.35
CA ARG A 54 0.11 14.35 -2.16
C ARG A 54 0.28 15.53 -3.11
N ASP A 55 1.49 15.89 -3.36
CA ASP A 55 1.85 17.07 -4.14
C ASP A 55 2.26 16.62 -5.55
N LYS A 56 1.41 16.91 -6.53
CA LYS A 56 1.68 16.58 -7.94
C LYS A 56 2.89 17.34 -8.46
N GLU A 57 3.01 18.60 -8.12
CA GLU A 57 4.13 19.43 -8.60
C GLU A 57 5.45 18.90 -8.07
N LYS A 58 5.45 18.49 -6.81
CA LYS A 58 6.61 17.85 -6.20
C LYS A 58 6.97 16.52 -6.89
N GLU A 59 5.98 15.73 -7.28
CA GLU A 59 6.22 14.50 -8.04
C GLU A 59 6.77 14.80 -9.44
N HIS A 60 6.23 15.81 -10.14
CA HIS A 60 6.77 16.30 -11.40
C HIS A 60 8.24 16.75 -11.28
N GLU A 61 8.56 17.51 -10.24
CA GLU A 61 9.94 17.95 -9.98
C GLU A 61 10.87 16.75 -9.73
N TYR A 62 10.44 15.76 -8.97
CA TYR A 62 11.22 14.54 -8.74
C TYR A 62 11.44 13.75 -10.02
N LEU A 63 10.45 13.60 -10.88
CA LEU A 63 10.60 12.90 -12.15
C LEU A 63 11.62 13.61 -13.05
N ARG A 64 11.56 14.94 -13.15
CA ARG A 64 12.57 15.74 -13.89
C ARG A 64 13.96 15.60 -13.27
N MET A 65 14.06 15.65 -11.94
CA MET A 65 15.35 15.48 -11.25
C MET A 65 15.93 14.08 -11.48
N LEU A 66 15.13 13.02 -11.40
CA LEU A 66 15.58 11.64 -11.64
C LEU A 66 16.04 11.47 -13.10
N GLN A 67 15.32 12.03 -14.06
CA GLN A 67 15.72 12.03 -15.48
C GLN A 67 17.03 12.78 -15.68
N ALA A 68 17.17 13.98 -15.09
CA ALA A 68 18.40 14.78 -15.18
C ALA A 68 19.60 14.09 -14.53
N ASN A 69 19.40 13.31 -13.47
CA ASN A 69 20.42 12.50 -12.83
C ASN A 69 20.67 11.16 -13.53
N GLN A 70 20.00 10.90 -14.65
CA GLN A 70 20.19 9.71 -15.48
C GLN A 70 20.06 8.41 -14.69
N VAL A 71 19.02 8.30 -13.84
CA VAL A 71 18.72 7.04 -13.18
C VAL A 71 18.44 5.95 -14.22
N ASP A 72 18.80 4.71 -13.91
CA ASP A 72 18.60 3.57 -14.81
C ASP A 72 17.14 3.11 -14.85
N GLY A 73 16.35 3.43 -13.80
CA GLY A 73 14.94 3.11 -13.74
C GLY A 73 14.26 3.65 -12.47
N ILE A 74 12.94 3.46 -12.39
CA ILE A 74 12.11 4.00 -11.31
C ILE A 74 11.16 2.92 -10.78
N ILE A 75 11.04 2.82 -9.45
CA ILE A 75 9.94 2.13 -8.77
C ILE A 75 9.04 3.21 -8.17
N ALA A 76 7.75 3.20 -8.54
CA ALA A 76 6.80 4.23 -8.12
C ALA A 76 5.55 3.64 -7.46
N GLY A 77 5.18 4.18 -6.30
CA GLY A 77 3.97 3.83 -5.55
C GLY A 77 3.28 5.08 -4.99
N ALA A 78 3.54 6.28 -5.57
CA ALA A 78 2.91 7.51 -5.15
C ALA A 78 1.40 7.54 -5.45
N HIS A 79 0.66 8.34 -4.69
CA HIS A 79 -0.80 8.38 -4.73
C HIS A 79 -1.37 9.53 -5.58
N ASN A 80 -0.53 10.31 -6.25
CA ASN A 80 -0.98 11.37 -7.14
C ASN A 80 -1.52 10.77 -8.45
N LEU A 81 -2.56 11.36 -9.01
CA LEU A 81 -3.20 10.89 -10.23
C LEU A 81 -2.91 11.82 -11.41
N GLY A 82 -2.87 11.25 -12.62
CA GLY A 82 -2.74 12.03 -13.86
C GLY A 82 -1.36 12.65 -14.05
N ILE A 83 -0.31 11.93 -13.66
CA ILE A 83 1.07 12.31 -13.93
C ILE A 83 1.45 11.77 -15.31
N GLU A 84 1.31 12.60 -16.33
CA GLU A 84 1.55 12.19 -17.73
C GLU A 84 3.03 11.89 -18.02
N GLU A 85 3.96 12.43 -17.24
CA GLU A 85 5.40 12.21 -17.40
C GLU A 85 5.77 10.73 -17.33
N TYR A 86 5.07 9.90 -16.57
CA TYR A 86 5.33 8.46 -16.53
C TYR A 86 5.22 7.78 -17.91
N LYS A 87 4.45 8.37 -18.86
CA LYS A 87 4.33 7.88 -20.22
C LYS A 87 5.49 8.33 -21.12
N GLN A 88 6.15 9.43 -20.78
CA GLN A 88 7.07 10.16 -21.65
C GLN A 88 8.55 10.02 -21.26
N LEU A 89 8.83 9.52 -20.04
CA LEU A 89 10.20 9.48 -19.50
C LEU A 89 11.18 8.63 -20.29
N GLY A 90 10.71 7.64 -21.07
CA GLY A 90 11.58 6.71 -21.77
C GLY A 90 12.47 5.85 -20.87
N LEU A 91 12.20 5.81 -19.58
CA LEU A 91 12.91 5.02 -18.58
C LEU A 91 12.13 3.75 -18.21
N PRO A 92 12.82 2.67 -17.83
CA PRO A 92 12.20 1.51 -17.20
C PRO A 92 11.49 1.92 -15.90
N ILE A 93 10.19 1.61 -15.79
CA ILE A 93 9.37 1.92 -14.62
C ILE A 93 8.60 0.68 -14.20
N VAL A 94 8.51 0.43 -12.90
CA VAL A 94 7.64 -0.58 -12.29
C VAL A 94 6.80 0.11 -11.22
N SER A 95 5.51 -0.18 -11.18
CA SER A 95 4.59 0.42 -10.23
C SER A 95 4.23 -0.54 -9.09
N PHE A 96 4.08 0.02 -7.90
CA PHE A 96 3.46 -0.64 -6.75
C PHE A 96 2.06 -0.08 -6.52
N ASP A 97 1.05 -0.97 -6.58
CA ASP A 97 -0.37 -0.68 -6.27
C ASP A 97 -1.01 0.49 -7.04
N ARG A 98 -0.41 0.95 -8.15
CA ARG A 98 -0.90 2.11 -8.91
C ARG A 98 -0.84 1.88 -10.41
N LYS A 99 -1.91 2.25 -11.10
CA LYS A 99 -1.93 2.31 -12.56
C LYS A 99 -1.36 3.66 -13.01
N LEU A 100 -0.09 3.66 -13.40
CA LEU A 100 0.60 4.87 -13.90
C LEU A 100 0.38 5.05 -15.40
N SER A 101 0.53 3.98 -16.18
CA SER A 101 0.21 3.93 -17.62
C SER A 101 0.01 2.47 -18.04
N ASP A 102 -0.46 2.25 -19.27
CA ASP A 102 -0.71 0.90 -19.78
C ASP A 102 0.59 0.10 -20.01
N ASN A 103 1.73 0.77 -20.17
CA ASN A 103 3.05 0.17 -20.42
C ASN A 103 3.89 0.00 -19.13
N VAL A 104 3.35 0.32 -17.96
CA VAL A 104 4.04 0.16 -16.67
C VAL A 104 3.45 -1.03 -15.92
N PRO A 105 4.25 -2.08 -15.67
CA PRO A 105 3.78 -3.23 -14.91
C PRO A 105 3.50 -2.85 -13.47
N ILE A 106 2.46 -3.47 -12.90
CA ILE A 106 1.98 -3.23 -11.54
C ILE A 106 2.24 -4.48 -10.71
N VAL A 107 2.89 -4.32 -9.57
CA VAL A 107 2.99 -5.32 -8.51
C VAL A 107 2.06 -4.92 -7.37
N SER A 108 1.21 -5.82 -6.91
CA SER A 108 0.28 -5.59 -5.80
C SER A 108 0.16 -6.83 -4.92
N CYS A 109 -0.40 -6.68 -3.74
CA CYS A 109 -0.95 -7.83 -3.01
C CYS A 109 -2.35 -8.16 -3.53
N ASP A 110 -2.87 -9.33 -3.16
CA ASP A 110 -4.26 -9.74 -3.42
C ASP A 110 -5.19 -8.97 -2.45
N ASN A 111 -5.54 -7.75 -2.86
CA ASN A 111 -6.39 -6.85 -2.09
C ASN A 111 -7.79 -7.41 -1.88
N TYR A 112 -8.35 -8.05 -2.93
CA TYR A 112 -9.68 -8.66 -2.88
C TYR A 112 -9.72 -9.82 -1.87
N GLN A 113 -8.79 -10.77 -2.00
CA GLN A 113 -8.71 -11.91 -1.10
C GLN A 113 -8.41 -11.48 0.34
N GLY A 114 -7.63 -10.43 0.55
CA GLY A 114 -7.33 -9.88 1.88
C GLY A 114 -8.61 -9.47 2.62
N ILE A 115 -9.43 -8.64 2.00
CA ILE A 115 -10.70 -8.23 2.62
C ILE A 115 -11.68 -9.38 2.75
N LYS A 116 -11.70 -10.30 1.78
CA LYS A 116 -12.52 -11.50 1.88
C LYS A 116 -12.15 -12.36 3.10
N LEU A 117 -10.87 -12.53 3.40
CA LEU A 117 -10.39 -13.22 4.60
C LEU A 117 -10.83 -12.48 5.88
N ALA A 118 -10.69 -11.15 5.91
CA ALA A 118 -11.11 -10.33 7.05
C ALA A 118 -12.63 -10.42 7.29
N MET A 119 -13.43 -10.28 6.24
CA MET A 119 -14.88 -10.39 6.32
C MET A 119 -15.33 -11.78 6.78
N HIS A 120 -14.69 -12.83 6.27
CA HIS A 120 -14.98 -14.19 6.67
C HIS A 120 -14.72 -14.42 8.17
N ASP A 121 -13.59 -13.91 8.71
CA ASP A 121 -13.27 -14.03 10.14
C ASP A 121 -14.31 -13.31 11.03
N LEU A 122 -14.69 -12.07 10.66
CA LEU A 122 -15.71 -11.31 11.40
C LEU A 122 -17.10 -11.96 11.35
N ILE A 123 -17.51 -12.43 10.17
CA ILE A 123 -18.83 -13.08 10.00
C ILE A 123 -18.88 -14.41 10.76
N GLN A 124 -17.82 -15.22 10.73
CA GLN A 124 -17.73 -16.44 11.52
C GLN A 124 -17.73 -16.18 13.02
N ALA A 125 -17.18 -15.04 13.45
CA ALA A 125 -17.22 -14.60 14.84
C ALA A 125 -18.58 -14.00 15.25
N GLY A 126 -19.59 -14.03 14.35
CA GLY A 126 -20.96 -13.62 14.61
C GLY A 126 -21.26 -12.14 14.39
N CYS A 127 -20.33 -11.36 13.83
CA CYS A 127 -20.55 -9.94 13.52
C CYS A 127 -21.63 -9.78 12.44
N LYS A 128 -22.54 -8.82 12.65
CA LYS A 128 -23.64 -8.50 11.73
C LYS A 128 -23.63 -7.07 11.24
N LYS A 129 -23.04 -6.16 12.02
CA LYS A 129 -22.92 -4.75 11.69
C LYS A 129 -21.44 -4.38 11.49
N ILE A 130 -20.92 -4.82 10.34
CA ILE A 130 -19.51 -4.66 9.99
C ILE A 130 -19.31 -3.38 9.21
N TYR A 131 -18.43 -2.50 9.70
CA TYR A 131 -18.03 -1.27 9.03
C TYR A 131 -16.74 -1.47 8.25
N PHE A 132 -16.72 -0.94 7.03
CA PHE A 132 -15.50 -0.77 6.24
C PHE A 132 -14.97 0.65 6.44
N LEU A 133 -13.72 0.77 6.90
CA LEU A 133 -13.01 2.03 7.07
C LEU A 133 -11.89 2.12 6.03
N GLY A 134 -12.04 3.00 5.06
CA GLY A 134 -11.05 3.15 4.00
C GLY A 134 -11.38 4.26 3.02
N ASN A 135 -10.57 4.37 1.99
CA ASN A 135 -10.80 5.34 0.93
C ASN A 135 -12.01 4.97 0.07
N GLU A 136 -12.67 5.99 -0.47
CA GLU A 136 -13.60 5.82 -1.58
C GLU A 136 -12.87 5.36 -2.85
N HIS A 137 -13.61 4.70 -3.75
CA HIS A 137 -13.09 4.25 -5.03
C HIS A 137 -12.44 5.38 -5.83
N LYS A 138 -11.20 5.16 -6.25
CA LYS A 138 -10.55 5.88 -7.34
C LYS A 138 -10.27 4.88 -8.43
N LYS A 139 -11.20 4.71 -9.35
CA LYS A 139 -11.24 3.66 -10.38
C LYS A 139 -9.86 3.36 -10.99
N GLY A 140 -9.47 2.09 -10.93
CA GLY A 140 -8.36 1.51 -11.67
C GLY A 140 -7.09 1.19 -10.90
N ASN A 141 -7.09 1.32 -9.56
CA ASN A 141 -5.97 0.87 -8.74
C ASN A 141 -6.29 -0.47 -8.06
N PRO A 142 -5.29 -1.35 -7.85
CA PRO A 142 -5.49 -2.61 -7.15
C PRO A 142 -6.11 -2.47 -5.76
N THR A 143 -5.82 -1.36 -5.05
CA THR A 143 -6.40 -1.07 -3.72
C THR A 143 -7.90 -0.83 -3.74
N ASP A 144 -8.50 -0.51 -4.88
CA ASP A 144 -9.96 -0.33 -5.01
C ASP A 144 -10.70 -1.66 -4.80
N GLU A 145 -10.06 -2.79 -5.09
CA GLU A 145 -10.58 -4.14 -4.89
C GLU A 145 -10.90 -4.45 -3.41
N ARG A 146 -10.33 -3.70 -2.46
CA ARG A 146 -10.67 -3.83 -1.03
C ARG A 146 -12.13 -3.51 -0.76
N LEU A 147 -12.64 -2.42 -1.32
CA LEU A 147 -14.04 -2.05 -1.17
C LEU A 147 -14.96 -2.99 -1.97
N ASP A 148 -14.55 -3.39 -3.17
CA ASP A 148 -15.31 -4.35 -3.98
C ASP A 148 -15.51 -5.67 -3.22
N ALA A 149 -14.45 -6.22 -2.64
CA ALA A 149 -14.51 -7.44 -1.85
C ALA A 149 -15.44 -7.31 -0.63
N TYR A 150 -15.38 -6.16 0.07
CA TYR A 150 -16.29 -5.89 1.19
C TYR A 150 -17.75 -5.89 0.72
N LEU A 151 -18.07 -5.18 -0.36
CA LEU A 151 -19.44 -5.10 -0.89
C LEU A 151 -19.96 -6.46 -1.36
N ASP A 152 -19.10 -7.26 -1.99
CA ASP A 152 -19.46 -8.61 -2.44
C ASP A 152 -19.74 -9.56 -1.26
N GLU A 153 -18.90 -9.53 -0.20
CA GLU A 153 -19.13 -10.36 1.00
C GLU A 153 -20.37 -9.90 1.78
N VAL A 154 -20.61 -8.59 1.89
CA VAL A 154 -21.84 -8.03 2.49
C VAL A 154 -23.09 -8.53 1.75
N LYS A 155 -23.08 -8.47 0.41
CA LYS A 155 -24.17 -8.95 -0.42
C LYS A 155 -24.39 -10.46 -0.30
N LYS A 156 -23.31 -11.22 -0.32
CA LYS A 156 -23.32 -12.69 -0.24
C LYS A 156 -23.90 -13.21 1.08
N HIS A 157 -23.69 -12.47 2.16
CA HIS A 157 -24.14 -12.83 3.51
C HIS A 157 -25.39 -12.08 3.97
N ASP A 158 -26.08 -11.38 3.07
CA ASP A 158 -27.34 -10.66 3.35
C ASP A 158 -27.20 -9.60 4.44
N LEU A 159 -26.00 -8.99 4.55
CA LEU A 159 -25.69 -7.92 5.46
C LEU A 159 -25.97 -6.54 4.83
N LYS A 160 -26.09 -5.50 5.67
CA LYS A 160 -26.17 -4.12 5.18
C LYS A 160 -24.78 -3.54 5.00
N PRO A 161 -24.50 -2.84 3.89
CA PRO A 161 -23.23 -2.16 3.73
C PRO A 161 -23.12 -0.95 4.66
N HIS A 162 -22.01 -0.84 5.34
CA HIS A 162 -21.65 0.29 6.20
C HIS A 162 -20.23 0.75 5.88
N ILE A 163 -20.13 1.90 5.24
CA ILE A 163 -18.85 2.44 4.79
C ILE A 163 -18.63 3.78 5.48
N ARG A 164 -17.44 3.95 6.08
CA ARG A 164 -16.97 5.23 6.56
C ARG A 164 -15.72 5.59 5.77
N SER A 165 -15.81 6.66 4.98
CA SER A 165 -14.65 7.16 4.25
C SER A 165 -13.65 7.76 5.23
N VAL A 166 -12.47 7.16 5.30
CA VAL A 166 -11.32 7.62 6.08
C VAL A 166 -10.15 7.66 5.12
N ALA A 167 -9.79 8.86 4.66
CA ALA A 167 -8.74 8.98 3.68
C ALA A 167 -7.36 8.66 4.31
N PHE A 168 -6.54 7.91 3.58
CA PHE A 168 -5.16 7.60 4.00
C PHE A 168 -4.39 8.83 4.47
N SER A 169 -4.67 9.97 3.87
CA SER A 169 -4.00 11.25 4.11
C SER A 169 -4.62 12.12 5.18
N ASP A 170 -5.79 11.76 5.69
CA ASP A 170 -6.39 12.53 6.77
C ASP A 170 -5.47 12.52 7.98
N SER A 171 -5.40 13.66 8.66
CA SER A 171 -4.68 13.73 9.92
C SER A 171 -5.30 12.79 10.95
N SER A 172 -4.50 12.33 11.91
CA SER A 172 -5.00 11.48 12.99
C SER A 172 -6.18 12.10 13.74
N ASN A 173 -6.23 13.43 13.85
CA ASN A 173 -7.36 14.13 14.49
C ASN A 173 -8.65 14.01 13.70
N ILE A 174 -8.60 14.16 12.36
CA ILE A 174 -9.77 13.97 11.48
C ILE A 174 -10.23 12.52 11.54
N LYS A 175 -9.29 11.57 11.43
CA LYS A 175 -9.59 10.14 11.54
C LYS A 175 -10.24 9.81 12.89
N ASN A 176 -9.69 10.32 14.00
CA ASN A 176 -10.24 10.09 15.34
C ASN A 176 -11.68 10.62 15.47
N MET A 177 -11.98 11.80 14.92
CA MET A 177 -13.34 12.35 14.93
C MET A 177 -14.31 11.43 14.17
N GLN A 178 -13.95 11.02 12.97
CA GLN A 178 -14.77 10.12 12.14
C GLN A 178 -15.00 8.75 12.80
N ILE A 179 -13.97 8.21 13.46
CA ILE A 179 -14.03 6.94 14.19
C ILE A 179 -14.91 7.11 15.44
N HIS A 180 -14.74 8.20 16.19
CA HIS A 180 -15.57 8.50 17.37
C HIS A 180 -17.06 8.52 17.02
N ASP A 181 -17.44 9.32 16.01
CA ASP A 181 -18.82 9.43 15.56
C ASP A 181 -19.38 8.08 15.12
N MET A 182 -18.60 7.29 14.39
CA MET A 182 -19.00 5.95 13.99
C MET A 182 -19.25 5.03 15.20
N LEU A 183 -18.37 5.02 16.19
CA LEU A 183 -18.50 4.14 17.35
C LEU A 183 -19.68 4.56 18.24
N VAL A 184 -19.87 5.87 18.45
CA VAL A 184 -20.92 6.42 19.32
C VAL A 184 -22.31 6.37 18.71
N GLU A 185 -22.42 6.72 17.42
CA GLU A 185 -23.73 6.82 16.76
C GLU A 185 -24.20 5.47 16.18
N ASN A 186 -23.25 4.69 15.69
CA ASN A 186 -23.60 3.50 14.90
C ASN A 186 -23.40 2.17 15.62
N HIS A 187 -22.63 2.10 16.69
CA HIS A 187 -22.38 0.88 17.48
C HIS A 187 -22.08 -0.35 16.59
N PRO A 188 -20.99 -0.36 15.80
CA PRO A 188 -20.59 -1.53 15.02
C PRO A 188 -20.19 -2.68 15.95
N ASP A 189 -20.37 -3.93 15.49
CA ASP A 189 -19.84 -5.13 16.16
C ASP A 189 -18.57 -5.66 15.48
N GLY A 190 -18.28 -5.19 14.26
CA GLY A 190 -17.05 -5.47 13.51
C GLY A 190 -16.59 -4.28 12.70
N VAL A 191 -15.27 -4.14 12.56
CA VAL A 191 -14.63 -3.11 11.74
C VAL A 191 -13.49 -3.72 10.94
N VAL A 192 -13.53 -3.53 9.61
CA VAL A 192 -12.43 -3.82 8.71
C VAL A 192 -11.78 -2.51 8.29
N CYS A 193 -10.51 -2.34 8.62
CA CYS A 193 -9.73 -1.16 8.23
C CYS A 193 -8.83 -1.47 7.04
N THR A 194 -8.64 -0.48 6.16
CA THR A 194 -7.76 -0.62 5.00
C THR A 194 -6.27 -0.44 5.32
N ASP A 195 -5.93 -0.14 6.55
CA ASP A 195 -4.56 -0.09 7.06
C ASP A 195 -4.52 -0.30 8.59
N ASP A 196 -3.38 -0.76 9.10
CA ASP A 196 -3.18 -1.05 10.52
C ASP A 196 -3.19 0.21 11.39
N LEU A 197 -2.70 1.33 10.89
CA LEU A 197 -2.69 2.58 11.67
C LEU A 197 -4.12 3.07 11.94
N THR A 198 -5.01 2.93 10.96
CA THR A 198 -6.44 3.22 11.15
C THR A 198 -7.07 2.24 12.15
N ALA A 199 -6.73 0.96 12.08
CA ALA A 199 -7.21 -0.05 13.05
C ALA A 199 -6.75 0.28 14.49
N ILE A 200 -5.50 0.69 14.67
CA ILE A 200 -4.97 1.13 15.97
C ILE A 200 -5.75 2.34 16.51
N LEU A 201 -6.10 3.32 15.67
CA LEU A 201 -6.93 4.45 16.08
C LEU A 201 -8.32 3.98 16.53
N VAL A 202 -8.93 3.00 15.85
CA VAL A 202 -10.21 2.40 16.28
C VAL A 202 -10.06 1.75 17.67
N LEU A 203 -8.98 0.98 17.91
CA LEU A 203 -8.72 0.37 19.22
C LEU A 203 -8.53 1.41 20.33
N GLN A 204 -7.79 2.47 20.04
CA GLN A 204 -7.57 3.56 20.98
C GLN A 204 -8.87 4.29 21.34
N GLU A 205 -9.72 4.55 20.35
CA GLU A 205 -11.00 5.23 20.57
C GLU A 205 -12.01 4.32 21.29
N ALA A 206 -12.08 3.04 20.92
CA ALA A 206 -12.88 2.05 21.62
C ALA A 206 -12.51 1.98 23.11
N LYS A 207 -11.20 1.97 23.41
CA LYS A 207 -10.70 2.00 24.81
C LYS A 207 -11.15 3.25 25.58
N LYS A 208 -11.10 4.44 24.96
CA LYS A 208 -11.58 5.68 25.60
C LYS A 208 -13.07 5.67 25.88
N LEU A 209 -13.85 5.07 24.97
CA LEU A 209 -15.30 4.91 25.11
C LEU A 209 -15.71 3.75 26.02
N GLY A 210 -14.77 2.97 26.53
CA GLY A 210 -15.05 1.79 27.37
C GLY A 210 -15.61 0.58 26.60
N ILE A 211 -15.56 0.59 25.26
CA ILE A 211 -16.01 -0.52 24.41
C ILE A 211 -15.00 -1.67 24.51
N LYS A 212 -15.47 -2.86 24.82
CA LYS A 212 -14.63 -4.03 25.02
C LYS A 212 -14.31 -4.73 23.71
N VAL A 213 -13.03 -4.73 23.32
CA VAL A 213 -12.52 -5.51 22.20
C VAL A 213 -11.93 -6.81 22.76
N PRO A 214 -12.24 -7.99 22.23
CA PRO A 214 -13.10 -8.29 21.08
C PRO A 214 -14.58 -8.52 21.40
N LYS A 215 -15.02 -8.40 22.67
CA LYS A 215 -16.35 -8.85 23.13
C LYS A 215 -17.50 -8.07 22.50
N GLU A 216 -17.39 -6.73 22.43
CA GLU A 216 -18.42 -5.82 21.94
C GLU A 216 -18.09 -5.32 20.54
N LEU A 217 -16.80 -5.24 20.20
CA LEU A 217 -16.28 -4.80 18.91
C LEU A 217 -15.10 -5.67 18.49
N LYS A 218 -15.09 -6.16 17.26
CA LYS A 218 -13.95 -6.82 16.65
C LYS A 218 -13.31 -5.92 15.60
N VAL A 219 -11.98 -5.90 15.55
CA VAL A 219 -11.24 -5.01 14.66
C VAL A 219 -10.19 -5.79 13.90
N ILE A 220 -10.15 -5.58 12.56
CA ILE A 220 -9.13 -6.14 11.68
C ILE A 220 -8.45 -5.03 10.91
N GLY A 221 -7.11 -5.04 10.93
CA GLY A 221 -6.25 -4.16 10.15
C GLY A 221 -5.84 -4.74 8.80
N PHE A 222 -4.98 -4.02 8.12
CA PHE A 222 -4.37 -4.42 6.86
C PHE A 222 -2.95 -3.85 6.80
N ASP A 223 -1.99 -4.58 6.29
CA ASP A 223 -0.57 -4.37 6.03
C ASP A 223 0.30 -5.40 6.76
N GLY A 224 0.11 -5.58 8.07
CA GLY A 224 0.79 -6.60 8.87
C GLY A 224 2.31 -6.42 8.89
N THR A 225 2.81 -5.18 9.01
CA THR A 225 4.25 -4.91 9.05
C THR A 225 4.91 -5.49 10.30
N LYS A 226 6.22 -5.75 10.23
CA LYS A 226 7.01 -6.22 11.39
C LYS A 226 6.89 -5.30 12.59
N LEU A 227 6.86 -3.98 12.36
CA LEU A 227 6.69 -2.99 13.41
C LEU A 227 5.36 -3.18 14.13
N ILE A 228 4.26 -3.27 13.37
CA ILE A 228 2.92 -3.47 13.94
C ILE A 228 2.81 -4.82 14.67
N GLN A 229 3.29 -5.90 14.06
CA GLN A 229 3.28 -7.22 14.69
C GLN A 229 4.09 -7.28 15.99
N THR A 230 5.11 -6.42 16.12
CA THR A 230 5.96 -6.37 17.31
C THR A 230 5.33 -5.52 18.42
N TYR A 231 4.77 -4.34 18.09
CA TYR A 231 4.33 -3.36 19.08
C TYR A 231 2.82 -3.35 19.30
N HIS A 232 2.06 -3.93 18.38
CA HIS A 232 0.60 -4.12 18.43
C HIS A 232 0.25 -5.56 18.11
N SER A 233 0.90 -6.49 18.80
CA SER A 233 0.72 -7.94 18.60
C SER A 233 -0.70 -8.42 18.87
N GLU A 234 -1.51 -7.65 19.59
CA GLU A 234 -2.93 -7.88 19.82
C GLU A 234 -3.79 -7.70 18.57
N LEU A 235 -3.30 -6.96 17.55
CA LEU A 235 -4.07 -6.63 16.35
C LEU A 235 -4.15 -7.81 15.38
N THR A 236 -5.37 -8.26 15.09
CA THR A 236 -5.63 -9.11 13.92
C THR A 236 -5.50 -8.29 12.66
N THR A 237 -4.71 -8.76 11.69
CA THR A 237 -4.43 -8.01 10.46
C THR A 237 -4.25 -8.90 9.24
N ILE A 238 -4.50 -8.34 8.06
CA ILE A 238 -4.12 -8.96 6.78
C ILE A 238 -2.69 -8.56 6.47
N ALA A 239 -1.77 -9.52 6.56
CA ALA A 239 -0.36 -9.28 6.28
C ALA A 239 -0.06 -9.37 4.79
N GLN A 240 0.52 -8.31 4.26
CA GLN A 240 1.07 -8.27 2.90
C GLN A 240 2.45 -8.95 2.85
N PRO A 241 2.80 -9.65 1.77
CA PRO A 241 4.12 -10.27 1.61
C PRO A 241 5.17 -9.22 1.18
N ILE A 242 5.49 -8.27 2.08
CA ILE A 242 6.27 -7.06 1.76
C ILE A 242 7.64 -7.39 1.15
N HIS A 243 8.32 -8.39 1.69
CA HIS A 243 9.61 -8.83 1.15
C HIS A 243 9.50 -9.38 -0.28
N ASP A 244 8.50 -10.22 -0.54
CA ASP A 244 8.30 -10.81 -1.87
C ASP A 244 7.86 -9.72 -2.88
N ILE A 245 7.04 -8.75 -2.44
CA ILE A 245 6.68 -7.57 -3.24
C ILE A 245 7.94 -6.79 -3.63
N ALA A 246 8.81 -6.48 -2.66
CA ALA A 246 10.05 -5.75 -2.92
C ALA A 246 10.96 -6.50 -3.89
N THR A 247 11.16 -7.80 -3.68
CA THR A 247 11.97 -8.65 -4.56
C THR A 247 11.43 -8.64 -5.99
N LEU A 248 10.12 -8.82 -6.16
CA LEU A 248 9.50 -8.83 -7.48
C LEU A 248 9.57 -7.47 -8.18
N LEU A 249 9.37 -6.36 -7.45
CA LEU A 249 9.53 -5.00 -7.98
C LEU A 249 10.94 -4.78 -8.53
N VAL A 250 11.95 -5.21 -7.76
CA VAL A 250 13.37 -5.08 -8.15
C VAL A 250 13.70 -5.96 -9.34
N ASP A 251 13.29 -7.24 -9.32
CA ASP A 251 13.59 -8.16 -10.42
C ASP A 251 12.95 -7.71 -11.74
N LEU A 252 11.71 -7.26 -11.70
CA LEU A 252 11.03 -6.70 -12.88
C LEU A 252 11.73 -5.44 -13.39
N LEU A 253 12.11 -4.52 -12.49
CA LEU A 253 12.81 -3.31 -12.89
C LEU A 253 14.16 -3.64 -13.54
N LEU A 254 14.96 -4.50 -12.92
CA LEU A 254 16.28 -4.87 -13.45
C LEU A 254 16.17 -5.62 -14.78
N LYS A 255 15.15 -6.46 -14.95
CA LYS A 255 14.85 -7.09 -16.24
C LYS A 255 14.56 -6.05 -17.31
N ARG A 256 13.73 -5.05 -17.03
CA ARG A 256 13.42 -3.93 -17.95
C ARG A 256 14.64 -3.06 -18.26
N ILE A 257 15.53 -2.85 -17.27
CA ILE A 257 16.79 -2.14 -17.49
C ILE A 257 17.73 -2.96 -18.39
N ALA A 258 17.78 -4.27 -18.22
CA ALA A 258 18.65 -5.15 -19.01
C ALA A 258 18.15 -5.33 -20.45
N HIS A 259 16.85 -5.40 -20.64
CA HIS A 259 16.17 -5.71 -21.91
C HIS A 259 15.03 -4.71 -22.17
N PRO A 260 15.33 -3.44 -22.49
CA PRO A 260 14.32 -2.38 -22.62
C PRO A 260 13.30 -2.65 -23.74
N ASP A 261 13.68 -3.39 -24.78
CA ASP A 261 12.84 -3.71 -25.93
C ASP A 261 12.04 -5.01 -25.76
N GLU A 262 12.25 -5.74 -24.67
CA GLU A 262 11.51 -7.01 -24.41
C GLU A 262 10.11 -6.70 -23.88
N GLU A 263 9.07 -7.13 -24.59
CA GLU A 263 7.70 -7.04 -24.12
C GLU A 263 7.48 -7.93 -22.89
N LEU A 264 6.84 -7.37 -21.87
CA LEU A 264 6.42 -8.15 -20.70
C LEU A 264 5.21 -9.00 -21.05
N LYS A 265 5.28 -10.29 -20.73
CA LYS A 265 4.16 -11.25 -20.92
C LYS A 265 2.98 -10.94 -20.01
N GLN A 266 3.21 -10.25 -18.92
CA GLN A 266 2.22 -9.91 -17.90
C GLN A 266 2.46 -8.49 -17.41
N MET A 267 1.36 -7.74 -17.19
CA MET A 267 1.42 -6.35 -16.70
C MET A 267 0.96 -6.22 -15.25
N ASN A 268 0.18 -7.18 -14.74
CA ASN A 268 -0.31 -7.17 -13.37
C ASN A 268 0.21 -8.41 -12.64
N TYR A 269 0.93 -8.19 -11.55
CA TYR A 269 1.50 -9.21 -10.69
C TYR A 269 0.87 -9.11 -9.32
N THR A 270 0.15 -10.14 -8.90
CA THR A 270 -0.57 -10.17 -7.63
C THR A 270 0.01 -11.23 -6.71
N LEU A 271 0.40 -10.86 -5.49
CA LEU A 271 0.96 -11.76 -4.49
C LEU A 271 -0.06 -12.07 -3.39
N PRO A 272 -0.09 -13.32 -2.89
CA PRO A 272 -1.05 -13.73 -1.88
C PRO A 272 -0.80 -13.04 -0.53
N VAL A 273 -1.87 -12.78 0.20
CA VAL A 273 -1.85 -12.22 1.56
C VAL A 273 -2.19 -13.29 2.59
N LYS A 274 -2.00 -13.00 3.88
CA LYS A 274 -2.31 -13.89 4.99
C LYS A 274 -3.08 -13.15 6.09
N LEU A 275 -4.10 -13.79 6.66
CA LEU A 275 -4.69 -13.34 7.91
C LEU A 275 -3.78 -13.77 9.08
N ILE A 276 -3.33 -12.80 9.86
CA ILE A 276 -2.68 -13.01 11.15
C ILE A 276 -3.72 -12.76 12.23
N LYS A 277 -4.31 -13.84 12.76
CA LYS A 277 -5.33 -13.76 13.80
C LYS A 277 -4.69 -13.51 15.16
N SER A 278 -5.28 -12.57 15.92
CA SER A 278 -4.84 -12.21 17.27
C SER A 278 -6.03 -11.78 18.16
N GLU A 279 -5.77 -11.09 19.24
CA GLU A 279 -6.74 -10.82 20.33
C GLU A 279 -7.94 -9.96 19.89
N THR A 280 -7.77 -9.07 18.89
CA THR A 280 -8.86 -8.17 18.48
C THR A 280 -10.02 -8.84 17.77
N THR A 281 -9.91 -10.15 17.44
CA THR A 281 -11.01 -10.98 16.89
C THR A 281 -11.12 -12.36 17.55
N ALA A 282 -10.30 -12.65 18.54
CA ALA A 282 -10.28 -13.96 19.21
C ALA A 282 -11.56 -14.26 20.02
#